data_0ff8215b1f8bee33d0de80b93fb17a6d
#
_entry.id   0ff8215b1f8bee33d0de80b93fb17a6d
#
_cell.length_a   1.000
_cell.length_b   1.000
_cell.length_c   1.000
_cell.angle_alpha   90.00
_cell.angle_beta   90.00
_cell.angle_gamma   90.00
#
_symmetry.space_group_name_H-M   'P 1'
#
loop_
_entity.id
_entity.type
_entity.pdbx_description
1 polymer ?
#
loop_
_entity_poly.entity_id
_entity_poly.type
_entity_poly.pdbx_seq_one_letter_code
_entity_poly.pdbx_strand_id
1 'polypeptide(L)'
;MERRKFLKFSGLGIGGAIVAGLGANMFGGFGSKENYYLKGNYAPVKELVTETGLEVIGNIPKDLNGLLLRNGPNPMIPPDAKKYHWFAGEGMLHGVRLDSGNALWYKNRLV
;
A
#
# COMPACT_ATOMS: atom_id res chain seq x y z
N MET A 1 10.68 11.06 -16.03
CA MET A 1 10.79 12.49 -15.70
C MET A 1 11.93 12.71 -14.74
N GLU A 2 12.91 13.48 -15.13
CA GLU A 2 14.04 13.75 -14.24
C GLU A 2 13.60 14.62 -13.05
N ARG A 3 14.05 14.26 -11.85
CA ARG A 3 13.74 14.98 -10.61
C ARG A 3 14.04 16.50 -10.70
N ARG A 4 15.09 16.86 -11.41
CA ARG A 4 15.48 18.27 -11.59
C ARG A 4 14.48 19.06 -12.46
N LYS A 5 13.89 18.42 -13.46
CA LYS A 5 12.86 19.07 -14.31
C LYS A 5 11.55 19.24 -13.54
N PHE A 6 11.20 18.24 -12.72
CA PHE A 6 10.03 18.33 -11.87
C PHE A 6 10.13 19.45 -10.83
N LEU A 7 11.28 19.58 -10.17
CA LEU A 7 11.54 20.63 -9.18
C LEU A 7 11.55 22.02 -9.82
N LYS A 8 12.10 22.18 -11.03
CA LYS A 8 12.05 23.45 -11.78
C LYS A 8 10.63 23.81 -12.22
N PHE A 9 9.87 22.82 -12.64
CA PHE A 9 8.50 23.03 -13.07
C PHE A 9 7.57 23.35 -11.91
N SER A 10 7.72 22.67 -10.78
CA SER A 10 6.97 22.99 -9.56
C SER A 10 7.40 24.34 -8.97
N GLY A 11 8.67 24.74 -9.10
CA GLY A 11 9.15 26.05 -8.67
C GLY A 11 8.57 27.22 -9.48
N LEU A 12 8.40 27.04 -10.78
CA LEU A 12 7.83 28.07 -11.67
C LEU A 12 6.29 28.10 -11.61
N GLY A 13 5.62 26.96 -11.43
CA GLY A 13 4.17 26.89 -11.28
C GLY A 13 3.66 27.34 -9.92
N ILE A 14 4.51 27.24 -8.90
CA ILE A 14 4.15 27.59 -7.52
C ILE A 14 4.18 29.11 -7.28
N GLY A 15 5.01 29.87 -8.01
CA GLY A 15 5.14 31.31 -7.82
C GLY A 15 3.86 32.09 -8.04
N GLY A 16 3.05 31.71 -9.04
CA GLY A 16 1.74 32.36 -9.30
C GLY A 16 0.58 31.74 -8.53
N ALA A 17 0.65 30.44 -8.23
CA ALA A 17 -0.41 29.72 -7.54
C ALA A 17 -0.34 29.84 -6.02
N ILE A 18 0.81 30.18 -5.44
CA ILE A 18 0.99 30.25 -3.98
C ILE A 18 0.12 31.34 -3.37
N VAL A 19 -0.05 32.48 -4.01
CA VAL A 19 -0.85 33.57 -3.45
C VAL A 19 -2.35 33.25 -3.46
N ALA A 20 -2.82 32.54 -4.48
CA ALA A 20 -4.21 32.09 -4.56
C ALA A 20 -4.46 30.76 -3.83
N GLY A 21 -3.45 29.87 -3.80
CA GLY A 21 -3.54 28.54 -3.18
C GLY A 21 -3.18 28.47 -1.70
N LEU A 22 -2.39 29.41 -1.18
CA LEU A 22 -2.00 29.45 0.23
C LEU A 22 -3.20 29.62 1.17
N GLY A 23 -4.18 30.44 0.80
CA GLY A 23 -5.42 30.58 1.57
C GLY A 23 -6.25 29.30 1.58
N ALA A 24 -6.41 28.66 0.41
CA ALA A 24 -7.18 27.43 0.28
C ALA A 24 -6.47 26.23 0.93
N ASN A 25 -5.14 26.13 0.79
CA ASN A 25 -4.37 25.04 1.38
C ASN A 25 -4.16 25.17 2.89
N MET A 26 -4.05 26.38 3.41
CA MET A 26 -4.00 26.59 4.87
C MET A 26 -5.31 26.19 5.56
N PHE A 27 -6.43 26.40 4.94
CA PHE A 27 -7.74 26.05 5.50
C PHE A 27 -8.21 24.64 5.10
N GLY A 28 -7.86 24.17 3.91
CA GLY A 28 -8.20 22.83 3.43
C GLY A 28 -7.28 21.72 3.94
N GLY A 29 -6.01 22.03 4.22
CA GLY A 29 -5.02 21.07 4.72
C GLY A 29 -5.23 20.62 6.16
N PHE A 30 -5.92 21.41 6.96
CA PHE A 30 -6.22 21.06 8.35
C PHE A 30 -7.40 20.11 8.50
N GLY A 31 -8.24 19.94 7.47
CA GLY A 31 -9.40 19.07 7.52
C GLY A 31 -9.19 17.65 6.99
N SER A 32 -8.16 17.42 6.18
CA SER A 32 -7.87 16.11 5.58
C SER A 32 -6.50 15.62 6.01
N LYS A 33 -6.39 15.19 7.24
CA LYS A 33 -5.22 14.41 7.64
C LYS A 33 -5.24 13.10 6.90
N GLU A 34 -4.32 12.95 5.96
CA GLU A 34 -4.09 11.68 5.31
C GLU A 34 -3.68 10.65 6.35
N ASN A 35 -4.36 9.52 6.36
CA ASN A 35 -3.98 8.43 7.24
C ASN A 35 -2.95 7.55 6.52
N TYR A 36 -1.71 7.57 7.01
CA TYR A 36 -0.62 6.79 6.45
C TYR A 36 -0.85 5.27 6.53
N TYR A 37 -1.68 4.81 7.45
CA TYR A 37 -2.03 3.39 7.56
C TYR A 37 -3.00 2.92 6.46
N LEU A 38 -3.47 3.81 5.62
CA LEU A 38 -4.33 3.52 4.49
C LEU A 38 -3.65 3.78 3.14
N LYS A 39 -2.35 4.07 3.14
CA LYS A 39 -1.59 4.46 1.94
C LYS A 39 -0.32 3.65 1.74
N GLY A 40 0.14 3.63 0.49
CA GLY A 40 1.40 3.00 0.11
C GLY A 40 1.41 1.53 0.48
N ASN A 41 2.44 1.11 1.20
CA ASN A 41 2.59 -0.29 1.64
C ASN A 41 1.54 -0.73 2.66
N TYR A 42 0.86 0.22 3.30
CA TYR A 42 -0.20 -0.06 4.27
C TYR A 42 -1.59 -0.01 3.68
N ALA A 43 -1.72 0.33 2.40
CA ALA A 43 -3.01 0.41 1.74
C ALA A 43 -3.73 -0.95 1.81
N PRO A 44 -5.01 -0.97 2.25
CA PRO A 44 -5.74 -2.22 2.35
C PRO A 44 -5.94 -2.89 1.00
N VAL A 45 -5.81 -4.20 0.98
CA VAL A 45 -6.21 -5.03 -0.16
C VAL A 45 -7.72 -5.14 -0.18
N LYS A 46 -8.32 -4.87 -1.32
CA LYS A 46 -9.78 -4.77 -1.45
C LYS A 46 -10.45 -6.05 -1.90
N GLU A 47 -9.69 -7.02 -2.37
CA GLU A 47 -10.21 -8.23 -2.96
C GLU A 47 -9.57 -9.48 -2.36
N LEU A 48 -10.38 -10.51 -2.18
CA LEU A 48 -9.88 -11.83 -1.84
C LEU A 48 -9.53 -12.55 -3.13
N VAL A 49 -8.26 -12.90 -3.28
CA VAL A 49 -7.75 -13.49 -4.51
C VAL A 49 -7.08 -14.83 -4.26
N THR A 50 -7.04 -15.63 -5.29
CA THR A 50 -6.20 -16.81 -5.42
C THR A 50 -5.50 -16.72 -6.76
N GLU A 51 -4.19 -16.57 -6.72
CA GLU A 51 -3.38 -16.41 -7.93
C GLU A 51 -2.45 -17.61 -8.08
N THR A 52 -2.32 -18.09 -9.31
CA THR A 52 -1.37 -19.13 -9.71
C THR A 52 -0.44 -18.57 -10.78
N GLY A 53 0.61 -19.29 -11.11
CA GLY A 53 1.55 -18.85 -12.14
C GLY A 53 2.33 -17.61 -11.73
N LEU A 54 2.74 -17.54 -10.48
CA LEU A 54 3.49 -16.41 -9.94
C LEU A 54 4.85 -16.30 -10.60
N GLU A 55 5.23 -15.11 -11.00
CA GLU A 55 6.56 -14.80 -11.47
C GLU A 55 7.55 -14.74 -10.30
N VAL A 56 8.67 -15.41 -10.44
CA VAL A 56 9.77 -15.37 -9.46
C VAL A 56 10.93 -14.60 -10.05
N ILE A 57 11.31 -13.51 -9.40
CA ILE A 57 12.51 -12.74 -9.75
C ILE A 57 13.60 -13.09 -8.75
N GLY A 58 14.66 -13.71 -9.22
CA GLY A 58 15.72 -14.25 -8.38
C GLY A 58 15.57 -15.75 -8.17
N ASN A 59 16.15 -16.27 -7.11
CA ASN A 59 16.18 -17.69 -6.81
C ASN A 59 15.59 -17.98 -5.44
N ILE A 60 14.58 -18.82 -5.41
CA ILE A 60 14.08 -19.38 -4.16
C ILE A 60 14.89 -20.64 -3.86
N PRO A 61 15.44 -20.79 -2.65
CA PRO A 61 16.12 -22.03 -2.27
C PRO A 61 15.23 -23.25 -2.45
N LYS A 62 15.77 -24.30 -3.06
CA LYS A 62 15.00 -25.52 -3.38
C LYS A 62 14.55 -26.31 -2.15
N ASP A 63 15.24 -26.16 -1.04
CA ASP A 63 14.91 -26.81 0.22
C ASP A 63 13.71 -26.15 0.93
N LEU A 64 13.30 -24.96 0.52
CA LEU A 64 12.09 -24.33 1.05
C LEU A 64 10.85 -25.03 0.48
N ASN A 65 10.21 -25.81 1.32
CA ASN A 65 8.96 -26.47 0.99
C ASN A 65 7.96 -26.18 2.12
N GLY A 66 7.00 -25.37 1.84
CA GLY A 66 6.03 -24.99 2.85
C GLY A 66 5.19 -23.80 2.43
N LEU A 67 4.50 -23.26 3.40
CA LEU A 67 3.60 -22.13 3.26
C LEU A 67 4.16 -20.96 4.04
N LEU A 68 4.52 -19.89 3.32
CA LEU A 68 4.84 -18.62 3.94
C LEU A 68 3.54 -17.89 4.26
N LEU A 69 3.26 -17.67 5.52
CA LEU A 69 2.08 -16.95 5.97
C LEU A 69 2.47 -15.64 6.64
N ARG A 70 1.72 -14.62 6.34
CA ARG A 70 1.80 -13.33 7.00
C ARG A 70 0.40 -12.88 7.40
N ASN A 71 0.22 -12.50 8.65
CA ASN A 71 -1.01 -11.86 9.13
C ASN A 71 -0.76 -10.38 9.37
N GLY A 72 -1.68 -9.56 8.94
CA GLY A 72 -1.61 -8.12 9.14
C GLY A 72 -2.98 -7.47 9.09
N PRO A 73 -3.09 -6.23 9.55
CA PRO A 73 -4.34 -5.50 9.53
C PRO A 73 -4.74 -5.13 8.11
N ASN A 74 -5.99 -5.40 7.76
CA ASN A 74 -6.51 -5.06 6.44
C ASN A 74 -8.02 -4.82 6.52
N PRO A 75 -8.46 -3.60 6.77
CA PRO A 75 -9.89 -3.30 6.80
C PRO A 75 -10.50 -3.48 5.41
N MET A 76 -11.51 -4.34 5.30
CA MET A 76 -12.24 -4.56 4.04
C MET A 76 -13.30 -3.48 3.82
N ILE A 77 -13.89 -2.98 4.90
CA ILE A 77 -14.80 -1.85 4.87
C ILE A 77 -13.96 -0.60 5.10
N PRO A 78 -14.08 0.43 4.23
CA PRO A 78 -13.29 1.65 4.42
C PRO A 78 -13.54 2.26 5.80
N PRO A 79 -12.50 2.37 6.64
CA PRO A 79 -12.65 2.93 7.97
C PRO A 79 -12.69 4.46 7.91
N ASP A 80 -13.12 5.07 9.00
CA ASP A 80 -12.97 6.51 9.19
C ASP A 80 -11.48 6.87 9.24
N ALA A 81 -10.99 7.56 8.21
CA ALA A 81 -9.58 7.92 8.08
C ALA A 81 -9.06 8.78 9.24
N LYS A 82 -9.93 9.47 9.95
CA LYS A 82 -9.58 10.32 11.09
C LYS A 82 -9.32 9.52 12.37
N LYS A 83 -9.90 8.32 12.47
CA LYS A 83 -9.87 7.49 13.67
C LYS A 83 -9.12 6.19 13.50
N TYR A 84 -8.88 5.78 12.26
CA TYR A 84 -8.25 4.49 11.99
C TYR A 84 -6.80 4.46 12.46
N HIS A 85 -6.49 3.42 13.20
CA HIS A 85 -5.13 3.07 13.58
C HIS A 85 -4.83 1.66 13.06
N TRP A 86 -3.57 1.41 12.70
CA TRP A 86 -3.14 0.15 12.12
C TRP A 86 -3.57 -1.07 12.93
N PHE A 87 -3.49 -0.99 14.25
CA PHE A 87 -3.89 -2.10 15.12
C PHE A 87 -5.41 -2.34 15.21
N ALA A 88 -6.21 -1.44 14.68
CA ALA A 88 -7.67 -1.59 14.67
C ALA A 88 -8.20 -2.32 13.44
N GLY A 89 -7.34 -2.66 12.49
CA GLY A 89 -7.73 -3.35 11.27
C GLY A 89 -8.06 -4.83 11.51
N GLU A 90 -9.00 -5.34 10.73
CA GLU A 90 -9.29 -6.76 10.67
C GLU A 90 -8.08 -7.51 10.14
N GLY A 91 -7.81 -8.69 10.68
CA GLY A 91 -6.70 -9.51 10.24
C GLY A 91 -6.92 -10.09 8.85
N MET A 92 -5.91 -10.00 7.99
CA MET A 92 -5.88 -10.71 6.71
C MET A 92 -4.63 -11.56 6.64
N LEU A 93 -4.83 -12.82 6.30
CA LEU A 93 -3.73 -13.75 6.03
C LEU A 93 -3.34 -13.66 4.56
N HIS A 94 -2.05 -13.54 4.34
CA HIS A 94 -1.44 -13.66 3.02
C HIS A 94 -0.58 -14.92 3.01
N GLY A 95 -0.81 -15.79 2.07
CA GLY A 95 -0.08 -17.05 1.96
C GLY A 95 0.54 -17.26 0.60
N VAL A 96 1.80 -17.70 0.59
CA VAL A 96 2.49 -18.13 -0.62
C VAL A 96 3.00 -19.56 -0.39
N ARG A 97 2.60 -20.46 -1.26
CA ARG A 97 3.09 -21.83 -1.24
C ARG A 97 4.40 -21.94 -2.01
N LEU A 98 5.44 -22.40 -1.34
CA LEU A 98 6.75 -22.61 -1.94
C LEU A 98 7.05 -24.10 -2.02
N ASP A 99 7.61 -24.52 -3.16
CA ASP A 99 8.07 -25.89 -3.37
C ASP A 99 9.15 -25.92 -4.45
N SER A 100 10.28 -26.53 -4.14
CA SER A 100 11.37 -26.82 -5.09
C SER A 100 11.82 -25.59 -5.92
N GLY A 101 11.86 -24.43 -5.31
CA GLY A 101 12.27 -23.19 -5.97
C GLY A 101 11.14 -22.47 -6.70
N ASN A 102 9.91 -22.94 -6.58
CA ASN A 102 8.74 -22.35 -7.22
C ASN A 102 7.79 -21.72 -6.20
N ALA A 103 7.13 -20.64 -6.59
CA ALA A 103 5.99 -20.09 -5.90
C ALA A 103 4.73 -20.57 -6.60
N LEU A 104 4.02 -21.52 -6.01
CA LEU A 104 2.93 -22.23 -6.67
C LEU A 104 1.65 -21.41 -6.71
N TRP A 105 1.32 -20.74 -5.61
CA TRP A 105 0.14 -19.90 -5.54
C TRP A 105 0.27 -18.87 -4.42
N TYR A 106 -0.48 -17.82 -4.58
CA TYR A 106 -0.74 -16.81 -3.55
C TYR A 106 -2.24 -16.78 -3.23
N LYS A 107 -2.56 -16.69 -1.97
CA LYS A 107 -3.92 -16.48 -1.49
C LYS A 107 -3.96 -15.46 -0.38
N ASN A 108 -5.00 -14.66 -0.34
CA ASN A 108 -5.31 -13.85 0.82
C ASN A 108 -6.71 -14.19 1.32
N ARG A 109 -6.85 -14.22 2.63
CA ARG A 109 -8.13 -14.53 3.29
C ARG A 109 -8.24 -13.74 4.59
N LEU A 110 -9.45 -13.34 4.91
CA LEU A 110 -9.73 -12.75 6.22
C LEU A 110 -9.61 -13.82 7.31
N VAL A 111 -9.16 -13.36 8.47
CA VAL A 111 -9.12 -14.21 9.67
C VAL A 111 -10.51 -14.43 10.23
#